data_5b29aa78aa9b4cf7e78662179c9210a9
#
_entry.id   5b29aa78aa9b4cf7e78662179c9210a9
#
_cell.length_a   1.000
_cell.length_b   1.000
_cell.length_c   1.000
_cell.angle_alpha   90.00
_cell.angle_beta   90.00
_cell.angle_gamma   90.00
#
_symmetry.space_group_name_H-M   'P 1'
#
loop_
_entity.id
_entity.type
_entity.pdbx_description
1 polymer ?
#
loop_
_entity_poly.entity_id
_entity_poly.type
_entity_poly.pdbx_seq_one_letter_code
_entity_poly.pdbx_strand_id
1 'polypeptide(L)'
;MSICNICPRNCNIDRSVKTGYCSMTDKVKISRAALHMWEEPCISGESGSGTVFFSGCNMKCVFCQNKDISHEGFGKEITVEHLADIFLRLESQGALNINLVTPTHYTLQIIQAVKLAKAKGLTLPILYNTSSYEKAETIKMLAGIVDIYLPDFKYFDNKTAKKYSSAPDYVEYSKAAIEEMVRQQPECVFDENGIIQKGVIVRHLVMPGQTESAKKAVKYLYDTYEDKIFISIMSQYTPCTDLSAYPEINRKLTREEYD
;
A
#
# COMPACT_ATOMS: atom_id res chain seq x y z
N MET A 1 14.42 -20.93 11.83
CA MET A 1 13.12 -20.31 12.11
C MET A 1 13.30 -18.80 12.05
N SER A 2 12.64 -18.14 11.13
CA SER A 2 12.78 -16.67 10.99
C SER A 2 11.72 -15.99 11.88
N ILE A 3 12.22 -15.27 12.87
CA ILE A 3 11.36 -14.44 13.74
C ILE A 3 10.88 -13.22 12.93
N CYS A 4 9.57 -12.96 12.95
CA CYS A 4 8.96 -11.90 12.19
C CYS A 4 9.29 -10.50 12.72
N ASN A 5 10.08 -9.76 11.95
CA ASN A 5 10.44 -8.37 12.17
C ASN A 5 10.29 -7.51 10.90
N ILE A 6 9.43 -7.93 9.98
CA ILE A 6 9.31 -7.36 8.64
C ILE A 6 8.67 -5.96 8.63
N CYS A 7 7.93 -5.59 9.65
CA CYS A 7 7.25 -4.30 9.74
C CYS A 7 7.42 -3.66 11.13
N PRO A 8 7.00 -2.40 11.34
CA PRO A 8 7.14 -1.68 12.61
C PRO A 8 6.51 -2.37 13.83
N ARG A 9 5.60 -3.32 13.62
CA ARG A 9 4.98 -4.07 14.74
C ARG A 9 5.96 -4.93 15.53
N ASN A 10 7.09 -5.32 14.94
CA ASN A 10 8.13 -6.11 15.63
C ASN A 10 7.55 -7.27 16.43
N CYS A 11 6.72 -8.11 15.80
CA CYS A 11 5.97 -9.16 16.51
C CYS A 11 6.87 -10.17 17.21
N ASN A 12 8.12 -10.36 16.75
CA ASN A 12 9.11 -11.28 17.34
C ASN A 12 8.59 -12.71 17.54
N ILE A 13 7.78 -13.19 16.59
CA ILE A 13 7.18 -14.52 16.59
C ILE A 13 7.58 -15.32 15.36
N ASP A 14 7.49 -16.64 15.46
CA ASP A 14 7.55 -17.54 14.32
C ASP A 14 6.17 -17.59 13.65
N ARG A 15 6.06 -16.95 12.46
CA ARG A 15 4.81 -16.91 11.70
C ARG A 15 4.45 -18.22 11.00
N SER A 16 5.32 -19.22 11.02
CA SER A 16 4.97 -20.57 10.54
C SER A 16 3.97 -21.28 11.46
N VAL A 17 3.93 -20.87 12.75
CA VAL A 17 3.10 -21.51 13.78
C VAL A 17 2.12 -20.55 14.47
N LYS A 18 2.34 -19.22 14.38
CA LYS A 18 1.50 -18.19 15.03
C LYS A 18 1.21 -17.07 14.06
N THR A 19 0.11 -16.37 14.27
CA THR A 19 -0.23 -15.15 13.53
C THR A 19 0.42 -13.92 14.16
N GLY A 20 0.91 -12.99 13.32
CA GLY A 20 1.38 -11.69 13.77
C GLY A 20 0.25 -10.71 14.09
N TYR A 21 0.60 -9.44 14.39
CA TYR A 21 -0.38 -8.36 14.55
C TYR A 21 -1.27 -8.20 13.31
N CYS A 22 -0.74 -8.48 12.12
CA CYS A 22 -1.47 -8.52 10.85
C CYS A 22 -2.53 -9.62 10.76
N SER A 23 -2.64 -10.48 11.78
CA SER A 23 -3.52 -11.66 11.84
C SER A 23 -3.19 -12.76 10.82
N MET A 24 -1.97 -12.74 10.24
CA MET A 24 -1.54 -13.68 9.20
C MET A 24 -0.32 -14.51 9.62
N THR A 25 -0.27 -15.74 9.13
CA THR A 25 0.91 -16.61 9.14
C THR A 25 1.88 -16.20 8.01
N ASP A 26 2.94 -16.96 7.79
CA ASP A 26 3.87 -16.77 6.67
C ASP A 26 3.33 -17.30 5.33
N LYS A 27 2.24 -18.06 5.33
CA LYS A 27 1.57 -18.52 4.12
C LYS A 27 0.82 -17.37 3.45
N VAL A 28 1.09 -17.16 2.17
CA VAL A 28 0.44 -16.09 1.41
C VAL A 28 -1.06 -16.31 1.36
N LYS A 29 -1.82 -15.31 1.76
CA LYS A 29 -3.28 -15.31 1.70
C LYS A 29 -3.76 -14.11 0.91
N ILE A 30 -4.58 -14.35 -0.11
CA ILE A 30 -5.19 -13.32 -0.95
C ILE A 30 -6.71 -13.42 -0.92
N SER A 31 -7.37 -12.28 -1.00
CA SER A 31 -8.83 -12.20 -1.09
C SER A 31 -9.32 -12.12 -2.52
N ARG A 32 -8.57 -11.43 -3.37
CA ARG A 32 -8.96 -11.17 -4.76
C ARG A 32 -7.72 -10.95 -5.63
N ALA A 33 -7.81 -11.37 -6.90
CA ALA A 33 -6.88 -11.00 -7.96
C ALA A 33 -7.68 -10.76 -9.24
N ALA A 34 -7.71 -9.51 -9.74
CA ALA A 34 -8.50 -9.11 -10.91
C ALA A 34 -8.01 -7.76 -11.45
N LEU A 35 -8.43 -7.43 -12.69
CA LEU A 35 -8.29 -6.08 -13.21
C LEU A 35 -9.10 -5.09 -12.35
N HIS A 36 -8.49 -3.95 -12.01
CA HIS A 36 -9.09 -2.87 -11.24
C HIS A 36 -8.96 -1.55 -12.01
N MET A 37 -10.11 -0.90 -12.26
CA MET A 37 -10.20 0.26 -13.14
C MET A 37 -10.15 1.61 -12.41
N TRP A 38 -10.04 1.60 -11.08
CA TRP A 38 -10.26 2.78 -10.24
C TRP A 38 -9.05 3.15 -9.36
N GLU A 39 -7.83 2.82 -9.80
CA GLU A 39 -6.61 3.44 -9.27
C GLU A 39 -6.40 4.80 -9.93
N GLU A 40 -5.33 5.50 -9.61
CA GLU A 40 -4.98 6.75 -10.30
C GLU A 40 -4.97 6.55 -11.83
N PRO A 41 -5.42 7.55 -12.62
CA PRO A 41 -5.53 7.42 -14.08
C PRO A 41 -4.26 6.93 -14.77
N CYS A 42 -3.09 7.39 -14.31
CA CYS A 42 -1.80 6.95 -14.84
C CYS A 42 -1.40 5.51 -14.42
N ILE A 43 -2.15 4.85 -13.54
CA ILE A 43 -1.94 3.46 -13.12
C ILE A 43 -2.91 2.52 -13.84
N SER A 44 -4.21 2.86 -13.83
CA SER A 44 -5.26 2.01 -14.40
C SER A 44 -5.44 2.18 -15.90
N GLY A 45 -5.20 3.39 -16.43
CA GLY A 45 -5.54 3.71 -17.81
C GLY A 45 -6.93 3.22 -18.19
N GLU A 46 -7.07 2.75 -19.43
CA GLU A 46 -8.32 2.15 -19.94
C GLU A 46 -8.39 0.63 -19.76
N SER A 47 -7.24 -0.04 -19.60
CA SER A 47 -7.17 -1.51 -19.52
C SER A 47 -7.21 -2.05 -18.10
N GLY A 48 -6.90 -1.22 -17.10
CA GLY A 48 -6.92 -1.55 -15.69
C GLY A 48 -5.58 -2.03 -15.13
N SER A 49 -5.48 -1.93 -13.81
CA SER A 49 -4.38 -2.41 -12.99
C SER A 49 -4.61 -3.87 -12.59
N GLY A 50 -3.63 -4.75 -12.76
CA GLY A 50 -3.67 -6.14 -12.35
C GLY A 50 -3.51 -6.28 -10.84
N THR A 51 -4.60 -6.09 -10.10
CA THR A 51 -4.57 -5.89 -8.66
C THR A 51 -4.71 -7.19 -7.88
N VAL A 52 -3.80 -7.40 -6.92
CA VAL A 52 -3.82 -8.51 -5.96
C VAL A 52 -4.00 -7.98 -4.55
N PHE A 53 -5.12 -8.28 -3.92
CA PHE A 53 -5.45 -7.89 -2.55
C PHE A 53 -4.97 -8.95 -1.57
N PHE A 54 -3.95 -8.63 -0.79
CA PHE A 54 -3.46 -9.50 0.29
C PHE A 54 -4.33 -9.38 1.53
N SER A 55 -4.59 -10.52 2.18
CA SER A 55 -5.35 -10.57 3.43
C SER A 55 -4.50 -10.18 4.61
N GLY A 56 -5.14 -9.55 5.61
CA GLY A 56 -4.46 -9.01 6.79
C GLY A 56 -3.83 -7.64 6.54
N CYS A 57 -3.46 -6.94 7.62
CA CYS A 57 -2.81 -5.65 7.55
C CYS A 57 -2.03 -5.37 8.85
N ASN A 58 -0.90 -4.70 8.75
CA ASN A 58 -0.13 -4.26 9.92
C ASN A 58 -0.69 -2.99 10.57
N MET A 59 -1.77 -2.41 10.03
CA MET A 59 -2.55 -1.33 10.63
C MET A 59 -3.97 -1.83 11.00
N LYS A 60 -4.66 -1.09 11.85
CA LYS A 60 -6.04 -1.37 12.26
C LYS A 60 -6.88 -0.09 12.12
N CYS A 61 -6.94 0.43 10.87
CA CYS A 61 -7.70 1.65 10.58
C CYS A 61 -9.18 1.45 10.85
N VAL A 62 -9.78 2.27 11.72
CA VAL A 62 -11.19 2.19 12.09
C VAL A 62 -12.13 2.47 10.91
N PHE A 63 -11.66 3.23 9.91
CA PHE A 63 -12.39 3.59 8.69
C PHE A 63 -11.99 2.75 7.46
N CYS A 64 -11.40 1.57 7.65
CA CYS A 64 -10.92 0.76 6.53
C CYS A 64 -12.07 0.29 5.63
N GLN A 65 -12.03 0.66 4.35
CA GLN A 65 -13.02 0.21 3.34
C GLN A 65 -12.92 -1.30 3.08
N ASN A 66 -11.72 -1.87 3.27
CA ASN A 66 -11.44 -3.30 3.08
C ASN A 66 -11.35 -4.03 4.42
N LYS A 67 -12.26 -3.75 5.38
CA LYS A 67 -12.21 -4.31 6.74
C LYS A 67 -12.22 -5.83 6.75
N ASP A 68 -13.09 -6.45 5.95
CA ASP A 68 -13.21 -7.91 5.86
C ASP A 68 -11.88 -8.57 5.45
N ILE A 69 -11.12 -7.90 4.56
CA ILE A 69 -9.81 -8.37 4.10
C ILE A 69 -8.73 -8.07 5.13
N SER A 70 -8.67 -6.82 5.60
CA SER A 70 -7.56 -6.30 6.40
C SER A 70 -7.63 -6.67 7.88
N HIS A 71 -8.83 -6.80 8.46
CA HIS A 71 -9.04 -7.11 9.88
C HIS A 71 -9.48 -8.54 10.08
N GLU A 72 -10.45 -9.02 9.29
CA GLU A 72 -11.05 -10.34 9.43
C GLU A 72 -10.27 -11.41 8.66
N GLY A 73 -9.37 -10.98 7.76
CA GLY A 73 -8.48 -11.87 7.03
C GLY A 73 -9.22 -12.76 6.03
N PHE A 74 -10.32 -12.24 5.44
CA PHE A 74 -11.02 -12.96 4.37
C PHE A 74 -10.07 -13.25 3.20
N GLY A 75 -10.11 -14.49 2.68
CA GLY A 75 -9.30 -14.90 1.55
C GLY A 75 -8.90 -16.37 1.58
N LYS A 76 -8.06 -16.78 0.63
CA LYS A 76 -7.53 -18.14 0.48
C LYS A 76 -6.02 -18.16 0.56
N GLU A 77 -5.46 -19.15 1.24
CA GLU A 77 -4.02 -19.43 1.20
C GLU A 77 -3.63 -19.97 -0.17
N ILE A 78 -2.48 -19.50 -0.65
CA ILE A 78 -1.87 -19.92 -1.92
C ILE A 78 -0.38 -20.12 -1.76
N THR A 79 0.24 -20.87 -2.67
CA THR A 79 1.70 -21.00 -2.72
C THR A 79 2.33 -19.79 -3.44
N VAL A 80 3.63 -19.65 -3.31
CA VAL A 80 4.40 -18.62 -4.00
C VAL A 80 4.37 -18.83 -5.52
N GLU A 81 4.39 -20.08 -5.97
CA GLU A 81 4.27 -20.46 -7.38
C GLU A 81 2.91 -20.05 -7.95
N HIS A 82 1.82 -20.31 -7.19
CA HIS A 82 0.49 -19.89 -7.60
C HIS A 82 0.37 -18.36 -7.66
N LEU A 83 1.01 -17.63 -6.73
CA LEU A 83 1.05 -16.16 -6.79
C LEU A 83 1.76 -15.68 -8.07
N ALA A 84 2.87 -16.30 -8.46
CA ALA A 84 3.55 -16.01 -9.72
C ALA A 84 2.66 -16.30 -10.95
N ASP A 85 1.93 -17.41 -10.95
CA ASP A 85 1.00 -17.73 -12.03
C ASP A 85 -0.19 -16.76 -12.11
N ILE A 86 -0.63 -16.19 -10.96
CA ILE A 86 -1.63 -15.12 -10.93
C ILE A 86 -1.10 -13.86 -11.64
N PHE A 87 0.16 -13.47 -11.43
CA PHE A 87 0.76 -12.31 -12.09
C PHE A 87 0.74 -12.48 -13.62
N LEU A 88 1.19 -13.63 -14.12
CA LEU A 88 1.17 -13.94 -15.56
C LEU A 88 -0.25 -13.96 -16.13
N ARG A 89 -1.23 -14.48 -15.38
CA ARG A 89 -2.63 -14.47 -15.79
C ARG A 89 -3.17 -13.04 -15.88
N LEU A 90 -2.86 -12.15 -14.93
CA LEU A 90 -3.28 -10.74 -14.98
C LEU A 90 -2.67 -10.03 -16.19
N GLU A 91 -1.39 -10.30 -16.51
CA GLU A 91 -0.75 -9.81 -17.73
C GLU A 91 -1.47 -10.30 -18.98
N SER A 92 -1.81 -11.60 -19.07
CA SER A 92 -2.55 -12.15 -20.21
C SER A 92 -3.98 -11.60 -20.36
N GLN A 93 -4.53 -11.01 -19.31
CA GLN A 93 -5.83 -10.32 -19.32
C GLN A 93 -5.73 -8.85 -19.73
N GLY A 94 -4.51 -8.34 -20.04
CA GLY A 94 -4.28 -6.98 -20.47
C GLY A 94 -4.04 -5.97 -19.36
N ALA A 95 -3.65 -6.42 -18.16
CA ALA A 95 -3.24 -5.52 -17.09
C ALA A 95 -2.08 -4.62 -17.51
N LEU A 96 -2.05 -3.38 -17.03
CA LEU A 96 -0.96 -2.41 -17.29
C LEU A 96 0.20 -2.55 -16.30
N ASN A 97 -0.04 -3.17 -15.16
CA ASN A 97 0.92 -3.41 -14.09
C ASN A 97 0.43 -4.54 -13.17
N ILE A 98 1.29 -5.02 -12.27
CA ILE A 98 0.90 -5.91 -11.18
C ILE A 98 0.87 -5.09 -9.89
N ASN A 99 -0.32 -4.79 -9.40
CA ASN A 99 -0.57 -3.95 -8.23
C ASN A 99 -0.77 -4.80 -6.96
N LEU A 100 0.19 -4.72 -6.05
CA LEU A 100 0.26 -5.48 -4.82
C LEU A 100 -0.34 -4.65 -3.68
N VAL A 101 -1.59 -4.90 -3.30
CA VAL A 101 -2.31 -4.11 -2.28
C VAL A 101 -2.12 -4.69 -0.88
N THR A 102 -1.60 -3.89 0.03
CA THR A 102 -1.27 -4.26 1.42
C THR A 102 -0.25 -5.42 1.51
N PRO A 103 0.91 -5.31 0.83
CA PRO A 103 1.84 -6.41 0.64
C PRO A 103 2.84 -6.59 1.79
N THR A 104 2.95 -5.64 2.70
CA THR A 104 3.99 -5.49 3.75
C THR A 104 4.42 -6.80 4.41
N HIS A 105 3.45 -7.57 4.88
CA HIS A 105 3.70 -8.76 5.69
C HIS A 105 4.04 -10.02 4.88
N TYR A 106 4.01 -9.90 3.55
CA TYR A 106 4.39 -10.94 2.59
C TYR A 106 5.57 -10.54 1.71
N THR A 107 6.33 -9.50 2.07
CA THR A 107 7.46 -8.98 1.26
C THR A 107 8.40 -10.08 0.78
N LEU A 108 8.78 -11.03 1.64
CA LEU A 108 9.70 -12.11 1.27
C LEU A 108 9.10 -13.06 0.22
N GLN A 109 7.84 -13.43 0.38
CA GLN A 109 7.10 -14.30 -0.54
C GLN A 109 6.84 -13.59 -1.87
N ILE A 110 6.56 -12.29 -1.83
CA ILE A 110 6.37 -11.45 -3.02
C ILE A 110 7.66 -11.37 -3.84
N ILE A 111 8.81 -11.14 -3.21
CA ILE A 111 10.12 -11.14 -3.89
C ILE A 111 10.34 -12.46 -4.64
N GLN A 112 10.02 -13.59 -4.00
CA GLN A 112 10.13 -14.90 -4.63
C GLN A 112 9.17 -15.08 -5.81
N ALA A 113 7.88 -14.69 -5.63
CA ALA A 113 6.86 -14.79 -6.67
C ALA A 113 7.19 -13.91 -7.88
N VAL A 114 7.65 -12.66 -7.66
CA VAL A 114 8.05 -11.77 -8.76
C VAL A 114 9.22 -12.35 -9.54
N LYS A 115 10.25 -12.87 -8.85
CA LYS A 115 11.39 -13.52 -9.52
C LYS A 115 10.97 -14.72 -10.35
N LEU A 116 10.06 -15.55 -9.81
CA LEU A 116 9.50 -16.71 -10.54
C LEU A 116 8.70 -16.28 -11.76
N ALA A 117 7.84 -15.26 -11.62
CA ALA A 117 7.04 -14.75 -12.71
C ALA A 117 7.90 -14.11 -13.81
N LYS A 118 8.89 -13.29 -13.44
CA LYS A 118 9.85 -12.71 -14.40
C LYS A 118 10.65 -13.80 -15.13
N ALA A 119 11.06 -14.86 -14.45
CA ALA A 119 11.72 -16.01 -15.09
C ALA A 119 10.80 -16.78 -16.06
N LYS A 120 9.48 -16.70 -15.88
CA LYS A 120 8.46 -17.26 -16.78
C LYS A 120 8.00 -16.27 -17.85
N GLY A 121 8.56 -15.05 -17.94
CA GLY A 121 8.30 -14.08 -18.99
C GLY A 121 7.42 -12.89 -18.60
N LEU A 122 7.11 -12.66 -17.31
CA LEU A 122 6.40 -11.46 -16.87
C LEU A 122 7.18 -10.20 -17.25
N THR A 123 6.55 -9.29 -17.99
CA THR A 123 7.15 -8.03 -18.46
C THR A 123 6.62 -6.80 -17.76
N LEU A 124 5.42 -6.89 -17.17
CA LEU A 124 4.75 -5.77 -16.54
C LEU A 124 5.52 -5.18 -15.34
N PRO A 125 5.42 -3.85 -15.12
CA PRO A 125 5.96 -3.23 -13.91
C PRO A 125 5.24 -3.72 -12.66
N ILE A 126 5.99 -3.84 -11.56
CA ILE A 126 5.48 -4.23 -10.25
C ILE A 126 5.20 -2.98 -9.44
N LEU A 127 3.94 -2.82 -9.00
CA LEU A 127 3.48 -1.71 -8.18
C LEU A 127 3.23 -2.18 -6.74
N TYR A 128 3.84 -1.49 -5.77
CA TYR A 128 3.75 -1.77 -4.34
C TYR A 128 2.85 -0.74 -3.65
N ASN A 129 1.58 -1.11 -3.40
CA ASN A 129 0.54 -0.25 -2.83
C ASN A 129 0.44 -0.48 -1.32
N THR A 130 0.91 0.47 -0.54
CA THR A 130 1.11 0.32 0.90
C THR A 130 0.59 1.51 1.71
N SER A 131 0.27 1.26 2.98
CA SER A 131 -0.05 2.31 3.95
C SER A 131 1.16 3.13 4.41
N SER A 132 2.36 2.88 3.91
CA SER A 132 3.64 3.44 4.35
C SER A 132 4.08 3.08 5.78
N TYR A 133 3.30 2.31 6.53
CA TYR A 133 3.73 1.83 7.85
C TYR A 133 4.70 0.66 7.69
N GLU A 134 5.90 1.00 7.20
CA GLU A 134 6.95 0.09 6.75
C GLU A 134 8.26 0.38 7.46
N LYS A 135 9.15 -0.59 7.50
CA LYS A 135 10.56 -0.37 7.84
C LYS A 135 11.35 -0.05 6.57
N ALA A 136 12.22 0.95 6.63
CA ALA A 136 13.11 1.29 5.51
C ALA A 136 13.98 0.08 5.09
N GLU A 137 14.42 -0.75 6.06
CA GLU A 137 15.16 -1.98 5.78
C GLU A 137 14.36 -3.00 4.98
N THR A 138 13.04 -3.07 5.19
CA THR A 138 12.15 -3.94 4.41
C THR A 138 11.96 -3.40 3.00
N ILE A 139 11.79 -2.07 2.86
CA ILE A 139 11.73 -1.44 1.54
C ILE A 139 13.04 -1.63 0.76
N LYS A 140 14.21 -1.57 1.42
CA LYS A 140 15.50 -1.86 0.78
C LYS A 140 15.56 -3.25 0.12
N MET A 141 14.87 -4.25 0.68
CA MET A 141 14.81 -5.59 0.10
C MET A 141 14.06 -5.64 -1.24
N LEU A 142 13.23 -4.64 -1.53
CA LEU A 142 12.44 -4.53 -2.76
C LEU A 142 13.20 -3.85 -3.92
N ALA A 143 14.43 -3.41 -3.70
CA ALA A 143 15.25 -2.78 -4.74
C ALA A 143 15.44 -3.74 -5.93
N GLY A 144 15.12 -3.26 -7.14
CA GLY A 144 15.16 -4.05 -8.38
C GLY A 144 14.03 -5.09 -8.52
N ILE A 145 13.08 -5.11 -7.59
CA ILE A 145 11.87 -5.96 -7.62
C ILE A 145 10.64 -5.10 -7.92
N VAL A 146 10.53 -3.93 -7.29
CA VAL A 146 9.41 -2.98 -7.42
C VAL A 146 9.82 -1.84 -8.34
N ASP A 147 8.96 -1.55 -9.28
CA ASP A 147 9.13 -0.47 -10.27
C ASP A 147 8.36 0.79 -9.88
N ILE A 148 7.19 0.64 -9.25
CA ILE A 148 6.30 1.75 -8.86
C ILE A 148 5.94 1.61 -7.39
N TYR A 149 6.16 2.64 -6.60
CA TYR A 149 5.67 2.73 -5.22
C TYR A 149 4.43 3.62 -5.15
N LEU A 150 3.39 3.11 -4.48
CA LEU A 150 2.13 3.82 -4.23
C LEU A 150 1.86 3.87 -2.72
N PRO A 151 2.67 4.64 -1.96
CA PRO A 151 2.50 4.78 -0.52
C PRO A 151 1.37 5.76 -0.18
N ASP A 152 0.56 5.41 0.83
CA ASP A 152 -0.30 6.40 1.48
C ASP A 152 0.46 7.09 2.61
N PHE A 153 0.56 8.40 2.60
CA PHE A 153 1.01 9.18 3.75
C PHE A 153 -0.21 9.71 4.53
N LYS A 154 -0.77 8.85 5.40
CA LYS A 154 -2.11 9.04 6.00
C LYS A 154 -2.18 10.12 7.06
N TYR A 155 -1.11 10.34 7.84
CA TYR A 155 -1.11 11.20 9.01
C TYR A 155 0.18 11.99 9.11
N PHE A 156 0.08 13.22 9.65
CA PHE A 156 1.24 14.04 9.97
C PHE A 156 1.51 14.14 11.49
N ASP A 157 0.70 13.45 12.30
CA ASP A 157 0.93 13.33 13.75
C ASP A 157 0.61 11.92 14.26
N ASN A 158 1.36 11.50 15.26
CA ASN A 158 1.26 10.16 15.83
C ASN A 158 0.03 9.97 16.74
N LYS A 159 -0.57 11.05 17.26
CA LYS A 159 -1.78 10.95 18.11
C LYS A 159 -2.97 10.53 17.24
N THR A 160 -3.13 11.18 16.09
CA THR A 160 -4.15 10.84 15.10
C THR A 160 -3.93 9.44 14.53
N ALA A 161 -2.68 9.09 14.18
CA ALA A 161 -2.32 7.78 13.69
C ALA A 161 -2.61 6.67 14.71
N LYS A 162 -2.30 6.89 15.99
CA LYS A 162 -2.65 5.98 17.08
C LYS A 162 -4.15 5.85 17.25
N LYS A 163 -4.89 6.98 17.23
CA LYS A 163 -6.33 7.03 17.44
C LYS A 163 -7.09 6.26 16.37
N TYR A 164 -6.79 6.50 15.09
CA TYR A 164 -7.58 5.96 13.99
C TYR A 164 -6.99 4.70 13.33
N SER A 165 -5.71 4.39 13.56
CA SER A 165 -5.04 3.27 12.88
C SER A 165 -4.14 2.45 13.80
N SER A 166 -4.19 2.68 15.11
CA SER A 166 -3.39 1.95 16.12
C SER A 166 -1.87 1.96 15.82
N ALA A 167 -1.35 3.03 15.19
CA ALA A 167 0.05 3.16 14.78
C ALA A 167 0.69 4.37 15.48
N PRO A 168 1.21 4.22 16.72
CA PRO A 168 1.69 5.34 17.54
C PRO A 168 2.99 5.99 17.07
N ASP A 169 3.70 5.37 16.15
CA ASP A 169 5.00 5.73 15.59
C ASP A 169 4.95 5.80 14.05
N TYR A 170 3.74 6.07 13.51
CA TYR A 170 3.46 6.06 12.08
C TYR A 170 4.33 7.04 11.30
N VAL A 171 4.46 8.26 11.80
CA VAL A 171 5.06 9.37 11.04
C VAL A 171 6.53 9.11 10.75
N GLU A 172 7.28 8.64 11.74
CA GLU A 172 8.71 8.33 11.62
C GLU A 172 8.95 7.20 10.63
N TYR A 173 8.19 6.11 10.77
CA TYR A 173 8.32 4.96 9.86
C TYR A 173 7.88 5.30 8.43
N SER A 174 6.77 6.04 8.26
CA SER A 174 6.29 6.43 6.94
C SER A 174 7.27 7.33 6.21
N LYS A 175 7.85 8.32 6.91
CA LYS A 175 8.86 9.21 6.33
C LYS A 175 10.10 8.43 5.87
N ALA A 176 10.64 7.58 6.73
CA ALA A 176 11.81 6.77 6.40
C ALA A 176 11.54 5.77 5.26
N ALA A 177 10.34 5.19 5.21
CA ALA A 177 9.95 4.30 4.14
C ALA A 177 9.82 5.02 2.80
N ILE A 178 9.13 6.18 2.76
CA ILE A 178 8.97 6.99 1.54
C ILE A 178 10.33 7.49 1.05
N GLU A 179 11.20 7.96 1.94
CA GLU A 179 12.57 8.36 1.59
C GLU A 179 13.33 7.22 0.89
N GLU A 180 13.24 6.01 1.41
CA GLU A 180 13.88 4.85 0.77
C GLU A 180 13.23 4.50 -0.58
N MET A 181 11.89 4.62 -0.72
CA MET A 181 11.18 4.42 -1.98
C MET A 181 11.65 5.42 -3.04
N VAL A 182 11.76 6.71 -2.68
CA VAL A 182 12.26 7.77 -3.58
C VAL A 182 13.74 7.55 -3.91
N ARG A 183 14.55 7.06 -2.97
CA ARG A 183 15.95 6.70 -3.25
C ARG A 183 16.06 5.61 -4.31
N GLN A 184 15.13 4.65 -4.34
CA GLN A 184 15.11 3.56 -5.33
C GLN A 184 14.53 4.00 -6.67
N GLN A 185 13.53 4.87 -6.64
CA GLN A 185 12.83 5.41 -7.82
C GLN A 185 12.86 6.95 -7.76
N PRO A 186 13.99 7.59 -8.14
CA PRO A 186 14.21 9.02 -7.93
C PRO A 186 13.45 9.92 -8.90
N GLU A 187 12.82 9.35 -9.92
CA GLU A 187 12.05 10.06 -10.93
C GLU A 187 10.84 9.21 -11.37
N CYS A 188 9.79 9.87 -11.82
CA CYS A 188 8.63 9.22 -12.40
C CYS A 188 8.76 9.12 -13.92
N VAL A 189 8.68 7.91 -14.46
CA VAL A 189 8.77 7.62 -15.89
C VAL A 189 7.42 7.13 -16.39
N PHE A 190 6.94 7.74 -17.47
CA PHE A 190 5.68 7.40 -18.13
C PHE A 190 5.93 6.89 -19.54
N ASP A 191 5.06 6.03 -20.03
CA ASP A 191 5.05 5.65 -21.43
C ASP A 191 4.36 6.72 -22.32
N GLU A 192 4.28 6.47 -23.62
CA GLU A 192 3.64 7.36 -24.60
C GLU A 192 2.15 7.60 -24.38
N ASN A 193 1.49 6.74 -23.62
CA ASN A 193 0.07 6.82 -23.25
C ASN A 193 -0.14 7.49 -21.87
N GLY A 194 0.93 7.96 -21.22
CA GLY A 194 0.87 8.57 -19.90
C GLY A 194 0.70 7.55 -18.76
N ILE A 195 0.98 6.26 -19.01
CA ILE A 195 0.94 5.24 -17.98
C ILE A 195 2.30 5.14 -17.30
N ILE A 196 2.29 5.20 -15.98
CA ILE A 196 3.50 5.15 -15.18
C ILE A 196 4.19 3.79 -15.28
N GLN A 197 5.50 3.82 -15.53
CA GLN A 197 6.36 2.64 -15.63
C GLN A 197 7.29 2.50 -14.44
N LYS A 198 7.72 3.65 -13.85
CA LYS A 198 8.57 3.72 -12.64
C LYS A 198 8.24 4.98 -11.87
N GLY A 199 8.51 4.96 -10.56
CA GLY A 199 8.40 6.16 -9.75
C GLY A 199 7.68 5.97 -8.43
N VAL A 200 7.38 7.11 -7.79
CA VAL A 200 6.67 7.16 -6.51
C VAL A 200 5.47 8.10 -6.63
N ILE A 201 4.28 7.58 -6.34
CA ILE A 201 3.04 8.38 -6.22
C ILE A 201 2.59 8.30 -4.77
N VAL A 202 2.74 9.38 -4.02
CA VAL A 202 2.31 9.43 -2.62
C VAL A 202 0.85 9.88 -2.56
N ARG A 203 -0.01 9.07 -1.94
CA ARG A 203 -1.42 9.41 -1.75
C ARG A 203 -1.66 9.99 -0.36
N HIS A 204 -2.52 10.99 -0.28
CA HIS A 204 -3.02 11.53 0.99
C HIS A 204 -4.54 11.64 0.96
N LEU A 205 -5.21 10.86 1.81
CA LEU A 205 -6.67 10.95 1.98
C LEU A 205 -6.99 12.05 3.00
N VAL A 206 -7.64 13.13 2.55
CA VAL A 206 -8.13 14.17 3.43
C VAL A 206 -9.29 13.64 4.26
N MET A 207 -9.18 13.73 5.58
CA MET A 207 -10.20 13.25 6.51
C MET A 207 -10.96 14.42 7.14
N PRO A 208 -12.25 14.26 7.48
CA PRO A 208 -13.02 15.30 8.15
C PRO A 208 -12.32 15.79 9.43
N GLY A 209 -12.25 17.11 9.60
CA GLY A 209 -11.61 17.75 10.74
C GLY A 209 -10.07 17.64 10.78
N GLN A 210 -9.41 17.14 9.71
CA GLN A 210 -7.96 16.96 9.64
C GLN A 210 -7.29 17.84 8.57
N THR A 211 -7.95 18.89 8.09
CA THR A 211 -7.46 19.76 7.00
C THR A 211 -6.08 20.33 7.29
N GLU A 212 -5.84 20.85 8.51
CA GLU A 212 -4.53 21.40 8.88
C GLU A 212 -3.43 20.34 8.93
N SER A 213 -3.76 19.11 9.31
CA SER A 213 -2.84 17.98 9.25
C SER A 213 -2.54 17.59 7.80
N ALA A 214 -3.57 17.61 6.94
CA ALA A 214 -3.43 17.34 5.51
C ALA A 214 -2.53 18.38 4.83
N LYS A 215 -2.75 19.67 5.07
CA LYS A 215 -1.87 20.77 4.56
C LYS A 215 -0.42 20.57 4.97
N LYS A 216 -0.16 20.20 6.24
CA LYS A 216 1.20 19.91 6.72
C LYS A 216 1.81 18.69 6.03
N ALA A 217 1.02 17.65 5.80
CA ALA A 217 1.47 16.44 5.13
C ALA A 217 1.87 16.73 3.67
N VAL A 218 1.00 17.41 2.92
CA VAL A 218 1.25 17.79 1.52
C VAL A 218 2.45 18.75 1.42
N LYS A 219 2.51 19.77 2.30
CA LYS A 219 3.64 20.68 2.33
C LYS A 219 4.96 19.96 2.60
N TYR A 220 4.99 19.06 3.57
CA TYR A 220 6.20 18.26 3.86
C TYR A 220 6.64 17.43 2.64
N LEU A 221 5.71 16.77 1.97
CA LEU A 221 6.01 15.95 0.78
C LEU A 221 6.59 16.82 -0.34
N TYR A 222 5.97 17.97 -0.61
CA TYR A 222 6.43 18.90 -1.63
C TYR A 222 7.80 19.50 -1.29
N ASP A 223 7.98 20.05 -0.08
CA ASP A 223 9.24 20.66 0.35
C ASP A 223 10.40 19.65 0.38
N THR A 224 10.12 18.35 0.57
CA THR A 224 11.15 17.32 0.70
C THR A 224 11.54 16.70 -0.63
N TYR A 225 10.56 16.47 -1.50
CA TYR A 225 10.77 15.64 -2.69
C TYR A 225 10.58 16.41 -4.03
N GLU A 226 9.93 17.57 -3.99
CA GLU A 226 9.70 18.42 -5.19
C GLU A 226 9.15 17.57 -6.36
N ASP A 227 9.78 17.64 -7.53
CA ASP A 227 9.36 16.96 -8.76
C ASP A 227 9.73 15.46 -8.81
N LYS A 228 10.36 14.91 -7.76
CA LYS A 228 10.73 13.49 -7.71
C LYS A 228 9.56 12.55 -7.51
N ILE A 229 8.43 13.07 -7.03
CA ILE A 229 7.22 12.30 -6.74
C ILE A 229 5.98 12.98 -7.32
N PHE A 230 4.93 12.18 -7.52
CA PHE A 230 3.58 12.73 -7.65
C PHE A 230 2.86 12.67 -6.31
N ILE A 231 2.01 13.65 -6.04
CA ILE A 231 1.16 13.70 -4.84
C ILE A 231 -0.30 13.63 -5.29
N SER A 232 -1.00 12.56 -4.88
CA SER A 232 -2.44 12.41 -5.11
C SER A 232 -3.19 12.80 -3.84
N ILE A 233 -3.89 13.94 -3.87
CA ILE A 233 -4.72 14.42 -2.76
C ILE A 233 -6.15 13.93 -2.99
N MET A 234 -6.63 13.05 -2.09
CA MET A 234 -7.89 12.35 -2.27
C MET A 234 -8.99 12.95 -1.39
N SER A 235 -10.16 13.24 -1.98
CA SER A 235 -11.35 13.78 -1.30
C SER A 235 -12.43 12.74 -1.00
N GLN A 236 -12.27 11.51 -1.45
CA GLN A 236 -13.31 10.46 -1.43
C GLN A 236 -13.50 9.76 -0.08
N TYR A 237 -13.15 10.41 1.04
CA TYR A 237 -13.44 9.85 2.36
C TYR A 237 -14.94 9.59 2.53
N THR A 238 -15.29 8.36 2.86
CA THR A 238 -16.67 7.96 3.16
C THR A 238 -16.64 7.02 4.39
N PRO A 239 -17.44 7.30 5.44
CA PRO A 239 -17.59 6.38 6.55
C PRO A 239 -18.29 5.11 6.06
N CYS A 240 -17.58 3.99 6.03
CA CYS A 240 -18.07 2.69 5.52
C CYS A 240 -18.05 1.60 6.60
N THR A 241 -17.69 1.97 7.83
CA THR A 241 -17.68 1.08 9.01
C THR A 241 -18.49 1.73 10.14
N ASP A 242 -18.73 1.01 11.22
CA ASP A 242 -19.28 1.63 12.44
C ASP A 242 -18.23 2.54 13.07
N LEU A 243 -18.48 3.85 12.99
CA LEU A 243 -17.64 4.91 13.53
C LEU A 243 -18.34 5.67 14.68
N SER A 244 -19.33 5.07 15.36
CA SER A 244 -20.04 5.67 16.48
C SER A 244 -19.14 6.17 17.61
N ALA A 245 -18.01 5.48 17.83
CA ALA A 245 -16.96 5.89 18.78
C ALA A 245 -16.06 7.04 18.27
N TYR A 246 -16.22 7.46 17.02
CA TYR A 246 -15.39 8.49 16.35
C TYR A 246 -16.30 9.48 15.58
N PRO A 247 -17.21 10.17 16.27
CA PRO A 247 -18.24 11.01 15.61
C PRO A 247 -17.65 12.09 14.73
N GLU A 248 -16.46 12.59 15.03
CA GLU A 248 -15.77 13.64 14.26
C GLU A 248 -15.38 13.20 12.85
N ILE A 249 -15.20 11.90 12.62
CA ILE A 249 -14.92 11.33 11.29
C ILE A 249 -16.07 10.46 10.76
N ASN A 250 -17.20 10.38 11.50
CA ASN A 250 -18.40 9.66 11.06
C ASN A 250 -19.29 10.53 10.15
N ARG A 251 -18.68 11.19 9.19
CA ARG A 251 -19.32 12.04 8.18
C ARG A 251 -18.46 12.13 6.93
N LYS A 252 -19.02 12.58 5.83
CA LYS A 252 -18.22 12.89 4.63
C LYS A 252 -17.41 14.17 4.84
N LEU A 253 -16.37 14.33 4.04
CA LEU A 253 -15.62 15.57 3.90
C LEU A 253 -16.53 16.67 3.35
N THR A 254 -16.43 17.88 3.87
CA THR A 254 -17.12 19.04 3.27
C THR A 254 -16.26 19.64 2.15
N ARG A 255 -16.89 20.48 1.31
CA ARG A 255 -16.17 21.16 0.24
C ARG A 255 -15.12 22.12 0.80
N GLU A 256 -15.47 22.86 1.83
CA GLU A 256 -14.58 23.84 2.49
C GLU A 256 -13.38 23.17 3.17
N GLU A 257 -13.50 21.89 3.54
CA GLU A 257 -12.39 21.13 4.10
C GLU A 257 -11.40 20.63 3.03
N TYR A 258 -11.84 20.56 1.77
CA TYR A 258 -11.00 20.08 0.67
C TYR A 258 -10.39 21.25 -0.14
N ASP A 259 -11.14 22.32 -0.40
CA ASP A 259 -10.72 23.53 -1.09
C ASP A 259 -9.70 24.34 -0.24
#